data_f215e29206fe41d109aaebca004e0ae5
#
_entry.id   f215e29206fe41d109aaebca004e0ae5
#
_cell.length_a   1.000
_cell.length_b   1.000
_cell.length_c   1.000
_cell.angle_alpha   90.00
_cell.angle_beta   90.00
_cell.angle_gamma   90.00
#
_symmetry.space_group_name_H-M   'P 1'
#
loop_
_entity.id
_entity.type
_entity.pdbx_description
1 polymer ?
#
loop_
_entity_poly.entity_id
_entity_poly.type
_entity_poly.pdbx_seq_one_letter_code
_entity_poly.pdbx_strand_id
1 'polypeptide(L)'
;MELNDKIKKYIFNNSNKIKINSKDIKKNDIFLALNGKKYHGNNFLVDAFKFGAKYCITDKKYTKFKKKENILFVENIYSYLKNISVQKRSLFNGEVIGITGSAGKTSLKEYLSFYLKKKYKVSASIKSYNNNLGVMISILNMNINSNFAIFEISTNNFNEIRDLTKLVMPSQIFITNILSTHLE
;
A
#
# COMPACT_ATOMS: atom_id res chain seq x y z
N MET A 1 -23.61 -8.21 6.68
CA MET A 1 -22.14 -8.17 6.51
C MET A 1 -21.65 -6.86 7.06
N GLU A 2 -20.78 -6.89 8.05
CA GLU A 2 -20.22 -5.71 8.68
C GLU A 2 -19.44 -4.83 7.70
N LEU A 3 -19.31 -3.53 8.00
CA LEU A 3 -18.59 -2.58 7.13
C LEU A 3 -17.13 -3.01 6.89
N ASN A 4 -16.48 -3.54 7.93
CA ASN A 4 -15.12 -4.06 7.83
C ASN A 4 -14.99 -5.17 6.77
N ASP A 5 -15.92 -6.13 6.75
CA ASP A 5 -15.89 -7.23 5.78
C ASP A 5 -16.17 -6.75 4.35
N LYS A 6 -17.10 -5.78 4.22
CA LYS A 6 -17.37 -5.14 2.92
C LYS A 6 -16.11 -4.46 2.37
N ILE A 7 -15.37 -3.73 3.20
CA ILE A 7 -14.15 -3.04 2.81
C ILE A 7 -13.05 -4.04 2.47
N LYS A 8 -12.82 -5.07 3.30
CA LYS A 8 -11.83 -6.12 3.02
C LYS A 8 -12.12 -6.82 1.69
N LYS A 9 -13.35 -7.28 1.48
CA LYS A 9 -13.77 -7.90 0.22
C LYS A 9 -13.54 -6.97 -0.97
N TYR A 10 -13.84 -5.67 -0.79
CA TYR A 10 -13.61 -4.68 -1.82
C TYR A 10 -12.13 -4.51 -2.14
N ILE A 11 -11.26 -4.41 -1.14
CA ILE A 11 -9.80 -4.29 -1.30
C ILE A 11 -9.23 -5.54 -1.99
N PHE A 12 -9.69 -6.73 -1.63
CA PHE A 12 -9.14 -7.98 -2.18
C PHE A 12 -9.51 -8.18 -3.64
N ASN A 13 -10.71 -7.77 -4.04
CA ASN A 13 -11.21 -7.92 -5.41
C ASN A 13 -10.84 -6.75 -6.34
N ASN A 14 -10.24 -5.69 -5.83
CA ASN A 14 -9.89 -4.51 -6.62
C ASN A 14 -8.42 -4.12 -6.44
N SER A 15 -7.85 -3.53 -7.48
CA SER A 15 -6.50 -2.98 -7.46
C SER A 15 -6.51 -1.45 -7.55
N ASN A 16 -5.42 -0.80 -7.09
CA ASN A 16 -5.19 0.64 -7.19
C ASN A 16 -6.26 1.54 -6.54
N LYS A 17 -6.98 1.00 -5.53
CA LYS A 17 -8.09 1.70 -4.86
C LYS A 17 -7.71 2.44 -3.59
N ILE A 18 -6.55 2.15 -3.00
CA ILE A 18 -6.10 2.76 -1.75
C ILE A 18 -5.36 4.06 -2.03
N LYS A 19 -5.79 5.17 -1.42
CA LYS A 19 -5.18 6.50 -1.52
C LYS A 19 -4.97 7.10 -0.12
N ILE A 20 -3.85 7.82 0.05
CA ILE A 20 -3.51 8.54 1.29
C ILE A 20 -3.59 10.05 1.13
N ASN A 21 -3.70 10.55 -0.10
CA ASN A 21 -3.91 11.96 -0.41
C ASN A 21 -5.32 12.14 -0.99
N SER A 22 -6.13 13.00 -0.36
CA SER A 22 -7.50 13.27 -0.81
C SER A 22 -7.57 13.81 -2.25
N LYS A 23 -6.53 14.53 -2.70
CA LYS A 23 -6.46 15.07 -4.07
C LYS A 23 -6.28 14.00 -5.15
N ASP A 24 -5.76 12.82 -4.78
CA ASP A 24 -5.54 11.69 -5.69
C ASP A 24 -6.76 10.75 -5.78
N ILE A 25 -7.82 11.04 -5.02
CA ILE A 25 -9.04 10.23 -4.98
C ILE A 25 -9.77 10.29 -6.31
N LYS A 26 -10.16 9.12 -6.78
CA LYS A 26 -11.06 8.91 -7.92
C LYS A 26 -12.30 8.15 -7.46
N LYS A 27 -13.32 8.11 -8.33
CA LYS A 27 -14.57 7.39 -8.05
C LYS A 27 -14.31 5.96 -7.59
N ASN A 28 -14.92 5.60 -6.48
CA ASN A 28 -14.82 4.29 -5.84
C ASN A 28 -13.45 3.97 -5.20
N ASP A 29 -12.60 4.96 -4.94
CA ASP A 29 -11.39 4.75 -4.16
C ASP A 29 -11.67 4.65 -2.65
N ILE A 30 -10.69 4.19 -1.90
CA ILE A 30 -10.67 4.15 -0.45
C ILE A 30 -9.65 5.17 0.05
N PHE A 31 -10.08 6.08 0.88
CA PHE A 31 -9.20 7.06 1.51
C PHE A 31 -8.72 6.54 2.86
N LEU A 32 -7.40 6.51 3.07
CA LEU A 32 -6.79 6.27 4.37
C LEU A 32 -6.52 7.60 5.06
N ALA A 33 -7.28 7.90 6.12
CA ALA A 33 -7.13 9.12 6.90
C ALA A 33 -6.03 8.96 7.95
N LEU A 34 -4.78 8.97 7.51
CA LEU A 34 -3.59 8.79 8.35
C LEU A 34 -3.28 10.04 9.18
N ASN A 35 -2.56 9.85 10.28
CA ASN A 35 -1.99 10.95 11.02
C ASN A 35 -0.77 11.51 10.28
N GLY A 36 -0.84 12.75 9.84
CA GLY A 36 0.24 13.46 9.17
C GLY A 36 1.06 14.31 10.15
N LYS A 37 2.17 14.90 9.70
CA LYS A 37 3.03 15.75 10.52
C LYS A 37 2.32 16.98 11.11
N LYS A 38 1.40 17.61 10.36
CA LYS A 38 0.67 18.83 10.77
C LYS A 38 -0.80 18.58 11.09
N TYR A 39 -1.45 17.69 10.34
CA TYR A 39 -2.89 17.46 10.44
C TYR A 39 -3.20 15.97 10.34
N HIS A 40 -4.25 15.55 11.03
CA HIS A 40 -4.82 14.22 10.85
C HIS A 40 -5.64 14.17 9.54
N GLY A 41 -5.60 13.06 8.84
CA GLY A 41 -6.32 12.84 7.58
C GLY A 41 -7.85 13.04 7.67
N ASN A 42 -8.42 12.98 8.89
CA ASN A 42 -9.84 13.29 9.11
C ASN A 42 -10.25 14.68 8.63
N ASN A 43 -9.34 15.64 8.59
CA ASN A 43 -9.63 16.97 8.09
C ASN A 43 -9.98 16.97 6.59
N PHE A 44 -9.63 15.90 5.88
CA PHE A 44 -9.84 15.75 4.43
C PHE A 44 -10.92 14.73 4.08
N LEU A 45 -11.69 14.20 5.06
CA LEU A 45 -12.75 13.22 4.80
C LEU A 45 -13.85 13.78 3.91
N VAL A 46 -14.23 15.06 4.13
CA VAL A 46 -15.25 15.73 3.32
C VAL A 46 -14.79 15.80 1.86
N ASP A 47 -13.56 16.24 1.64
CA ASP A 47 -12.99 16.36 0.30
C ASP A 47 -12.84 14.97 -0.36
N ALA A 48 -12.38 13.97 0.38
CA ALA A 48 -12.27 12.61 -0.13
C ALA A 48 -13.61 12.07 -0.64
N PHE A 49 -14.69 12.25 0.11
CA PHE A 49 -16.03 11.85 -0.35
C PHE A 49 -16.54 12.70 -1.51
N LYS A 50 -16.27 14.01 -1.50
CA LYS A 50 -16.60 14.92 -2.61
C LYS A 50 -15.90 14.50 -3.91
N PHE A 51 -14.66 14.03 -3.84
CA PHE A 51 -13.91 13.50 -4.97
C PHE A 51 -14.27 12.05 -5.35
N GLY A 52 -15.19 11.42 -4.61
CA GLY A 52 -15.76 10.13 -4.97
C GLY A 52 -15.19 8.94 -4.22
N ALA A 53 -14.58 9.12 -3.04
CA ALA A 53 -14.23 8.00 -2.19
C ALA A 53 -15.46 7.16 -1.87
N LYS A 54 -15.34 5.84 -2.01
CA LYS A 54 -16.38 4.90 -1.63
C LYS A 54 -16.37 4.64 -0.13
N TYR A 55 -15.17 4.51 0.43
CA TYR A 55 -14.94 4.27 1.85
C TYR A 55 -13.80 5.14 2.36
N CYS A 56 -13.84 5.42 3.66
CA CYS A 56 -12.71 6.00 4.38
C CYS A 56 -12.36 5.09 5.57
N ILE A 57 -11.08 4.97 5.88
CA ILE A 57 -10.56 4.23 7.03
C ILE A 57 -9.79 5.20 7.91
N THR A 58 -10.08 5.23 9.20
CA THR A 58 -9.45 6.13 10.18
C THR A 58 -9.31 5.49 11.55
N ASP A 59 -8.31 5.93 12.31
CA ASP A 59 -8.12 5.57 13.73
C ASP A 59 -8.53 6.70 14.69
N LYS A 60 -9.09 7.80 14.18
CA LYS A 60 -9.60 8.91 14.98
C LYS A 60 -11.10 9.08 14.78
N LYS A 61 -11.87 9.02 15.87
CA LYS A 61 -13.31 9.27 15.84
C LYS A 61 -13.60 10.63 15.23
N TYR A 62 -14.52 10.66 14.28
CA TYR A 62 -14.92 11.87 13.59
C TYR A 62 -16.41 12.15 13.83
N THR A 63 -16.69 13.21 14.58
CA THR A 63 -18.06 13.53 15.05
C THR A 63 -18.86 14.40 14.09
N LYS A 64 -18.19 15.12 13.17
CA LYS A 64 -18.82 16.12 12.31
C LYS A 64 -19.44 15.56 11.02
N PHE A 65 -19.31 14.27 10.73
CA PHE A 65 -19.75 13.70 9.46
C PHE A 65 -21.10 12.99 9.61
N LYS A 66 -22.11 13.42 8.84
CA LYS A 66 -23.46 12.83 8.90
C LYS A 66 -23.54 11.42 8.29
N LYS A 67 -22.72 11.10 7.28
CA LYS A 67 -22.65 9.76 6.64
C LYS A 67 -21.57 8.89 7.28
N LYS A 68 -21.87 8.32 8.44
CA LYS A 68 -20.97 7.41 9.14
C LYS A 68 -20.87 6.00 8.48
N GLU A 69 -21.80 5.67 7.60
CA GLU A 69 -21.97 4.32 7.02
C GLU A 69 -20.81 3.85 6.16
N ASN A 70 -20.00 4.77 5.61
CA ASN A 70 -18.87 4.48 4.74
C ASN A 70 -17.52 4.82 5.40
N ILE A 71 -17.50 5.10 6.70
CA ILE A 71 -16.28 5.38 7.46
C ILE A 71 -16.03 4.21 8.42
N LEU A 72 -14.96 3.47 8.19
CA LEU A 72 -14.50 2.45 9.10
C LEU A 72 -13.56 3.10 10.14
N PHE A 73 -13.95 3.00 11.40
CA PHE A 73 -13.08 3.32 12.52
C PHE A 73 -12.34 2.07 12.97
N VAL A 74 -11.02 2.17 13.12
CA VAL A 74 -10.14 1.14 13.65
C VAL A 74 -9.33 1.72 14.82
N GLU A 75 -8.91 0.89 15.76
CA GLU A 75 -8.14 1.36 16.91
C GLU A 75 -6.76 1.88 16.51
N ASN A 76 -6.10 1.16 15.63
CA ASN A 76 -4.79 1.52 15.07
C ASN A 76 -4.76 1.20 13.58
N ILE A 77 -4.61 2.24 12.75
CA ILE A 77 -4.66 2.09 11.30
C ILE A 77 -3.47 1.29 10.75
N TYR A 78 -2.27 1.42 11.33
CA TYR A 78 -1.09 0.68 10.88
C TYR A 78 -1.23 -0.82 11.15
N SER A 79 -1.68 -1.19 12.35
CA SER A 79 -1.95 -2.59 12.71
C SER A 79 -3.03 -3.19 11.83
N TYR A 80 -4.09 -2.42 11.53
CA TYR A 80 -5.14 -2.82 10.61
C TYR A 80 -4.60 -3.06 9.20
N LEU A 81 -3.84 -2.10 8.65
CA LEU A 81 -3.25 -2.21 7.32
C LEU A 81 -2.29 -3.40 7.21
N LYS A 82 -1.46 -3.62 8.24
CA LYS A 82 -0.56 -4.79 8.31
C LYS A 82 -1.34 -6.10 8.23
N ASN A 83 -2.39 -6.23 9.03
CA ASN A 83 -3.22 -7.43 9.05
C ASN A 83 -3.87 -7.72 7.68
N ILE A 84 -4.54 -6.73 7.08
CA ILE A 84 -5.19 -6.93 5.78
C ILE A 84 -4.18 -7.06 4.63
N SER A 85 -2.97 -6.52 4.76
CA SER A 85 -1.90 -6.72 3.78
C SER A 85 -1.39 -8.16 3.78
N VAL A 86 -1.19 -8.76 4.96
CA VAL A 86 -0.83 -10.19 5.08
C VAL A 86 -1.91 -11.06 4.44
N GLN A 87 -3.19 -10.79 4.75
CA GLN A 87 -4.31 -11.54 4.16
C GLN A 87 -4.35 -11.39 2.63
N LYS A 88 -4.21 -10.16 2.09
CA LYS A 88 -4.21 -9.95 0.64
C LYS A 88 -2.98 -10.58 -0.02
N ARG A 89 -1.80 -10.50 0.63
CA ARG A 89 -0.58 -11.12 0.12
C ARG A 89 -0.70 -12.64 0.01
N SER A 90 -1.33 -13.30 0.98
CA SER A 90 -1.56 -14.75 0.94
C SER A 90 -2.50 -15.22 -0.19
N LEU A 91 -3.31 -14.32 -0.74
CA LEU A 91 -4.17 -14.63 -1.90
C LEU A 91 -3.43 -14.53 -3.25
N PHE A 92 -2.21 -13.98 -3.26
CA PHE A 92 -1.44 -13.79 -4.48
C PHE A 92 -0.60 -15.03 -4.78
N ASN A 93 -0.84 -15.65 -5.92
CA ASN A 93 -0.17 -16.88 -6.36
C ASN A 93 0.88 -16.66 -7.48
N GLY A 94 1.09 -15.41 -7.92
CA GLY A 94 2.12 -15.08 -8.90
C GLY A 94 3.51 -14.98 -8.28
N GLU A 95 4.52 -14.76 -9.14
CA GLU A 95 5.89 -14.53 -8.74
C GLU A 95 6.06 -13.16 -8.06
N VAL A 96 6.79 -13.13 -6.95
CA VAL A 96 7.03 -11.90 -6.19
C VAL A 96 8.50 -11.54 -6.20
N ILE A 97 8.79 -10.37 -6.76
CA ILE A 97 10.14 -9.82 -6.88
C ILE A 97 10.32 -8.70 -5.84
N GLY A 98 11.28 -8.88 -4.95
CA GLY A 98 11.76 -7.85 -4.04
C GLY A 98 13.01 -7.17 -4.61
N ILE A 99 13.08 -5.85 -4.56
CA ILE A 99 14.23 -5.07 -5.00
C ILE A 99 14.71 -4.21 -3.84
N THR A 100 15.98 -4.40 -3.45
CA THR A 100 16.62 -3.60 -2.40
C THR A 100 18.00 -3.12 -2.84
N GLY A 101 18.66 -2.32 -2.01
CA GLY A 101 19.99 -1.77 -2.24
C GLY A 101 20.05 -0.27 -1.96
N SER A 102 21.22 0.32 -2.00
CA SER A 102 21.44 1.73 -1.69
C SER A 102 20.90 2.64 -2.79
N ALA A 103 21.19 2.37 -4.06
CA ALA A 103 20.74 3.16 -5.22
C ALA A 103 20.20 2.26 -6.34
N GLY A 104 19.46 2.84 -7.30
CA GLY A 104 18.99 2.15 -8.50
C GLY A 104 17.74 1.27 -8.33
N LYS A 105 17.18 1.12 -7.13
CA LYS A 105 15.99 0.30 -6.85
C LYS A 105 14.80 0.65 -7.74
N THR A 106 14.43 1.93 -7.76
CA THR A 106 13.28 2.42 -8.53
C THR A 106 13.50 2.23 -10.03
N SER A 107 14.72 2.51 -10.52
CA SER A 107 15.06 2.30 -11.93
C SER A 107 14.92 0.83 -12.32
N LEU A 108 15.49 -0.09 -11.55
CA LEU A 108 15.36 -1.53 -11.81
C LEU A 108 13.90 -1.99 -11.78
N LYS A 109 13.11 -1.53 -10.79
CA LYS A 109 11.68 -1.81 -10.69
C LYS A 109 10.93 -1.36 -11.96
N GLU A 110 11.18 -0.14 -12.42
CA GLU A 110 10.51 0.40 -13.62
C GLU A 110 10.92 -0.38 -14.88
N TYR A 111 12.21 -0.70 -15.05
CA TYR A 111 12.69 -1.54 -16.15
C TYR A 111 12.05 -2.93 -16.17
N LEU A 112 12.09 -3.64 -15.05
CA LEU A 112 11.46 -4.96 -14.94
C LEU A 112 9.96 -4.89 -15.20
N SER A 113 9.28 -3.91 -14.61
CA SER A 113 7.86 -3.69 -14.84
C SER A 113 7.54 -3.43 -16.31
N PHE A 114 8.34 -2.59 -16.98
CA PHE A 114 8.18 -2.28 -18.41
C PHE A 114 8.34 -3.53 -19.29
N TYR A 115 9.41 -4.30 -19.07
CA TYR A 115 9.68 -5.48 -19.90
C TYR A 115 8.68 -6.62 -19.65
N LEU A 116 8.37 -6.90 -18.38
CA LEU A 116 7.43 -7.97 -18.05
C LEU A 116 6.01 -7.66 -18.52
N LYS A 117 5.58 -6.40 -18.50
CA LYS A 117 4.26 -5.97 -19.00
C LYS A 117 4.03 -6.26 -20.49
N LYS A 118 5.09 -6.48 -21.28
CA LYS A 118 4.94 -6.87 -22.70
C LYS A 118 4.27 -8.23 -22.89
N LYS A 119 4.36 -9.12 -21.89
CA LYS A 119 3.85 -10.50 -22.00
C LYS A 119 2.97 -10.91 -20.80
N TYR A 120 3.06 -10.22 -19.68
CA TYR A 120 2.46 -10.63 -18.41
C TYR A 120 1.67 -9.51 -17.75
N LYS A 121 0.73 -9.88 -16.89
CA LYS A 121 0.08 -8.94 -15.97
C LYS A 121 1.03 -8.68 -14.80
N VAL A 122 1.39 -7.41 -14.58
CA VAL A 122 2.36 -7.01 -13.56
C VAL A 122 1.76 -5.98 -12.63
N SER A 123 1.85 -6.22 -11.32
CA SER A 123 1.64 -5.24 -10.27
C SER A 123 3.00 -4.76 -9.77
N ALA A 124 3.23 -3.46 -9.74
CA ALA A 124 4.46 -2.89 -9.18
C ALA A 124 4.12 -1.83 -8.14
N SER A 125 4.98 -1.67 -7.13
CA SER A 125 4.83 -0.61 -6.13
C SER A 125 4.83 0.76 -6.78
N ILE A 126 3.89 1.61 -6.34
CA ILE A 126 3.69 2.95 -6.89
C ILE A 126 4.79 3.86 -6.34
N LYS A 127 5.47 4.60 -7.22
CA LYS A 127 6.53 5.53 -6.82
C LYS A 127 7.60 4.83 -5.95
N SER A 128 8.19 5.57 -5.01
CA SER A 128 9.14 5.05 -4.03
C SER A 128 8.44 4.62 -2.72
N TYR A 129 7.31 3.91 -2.81
CA TYR A 129 6.62 3.35 -1.65
C TYR A 129 7.37 2.12 -1.14
N ASN A 130 8.49 2.35 -0.45
CA ASN A 130 9.49 1.35 -0.07
C ASN A 130 9.69 1.19 1.44
N ASN A 131 9.05 2.05 2.26
CA ASN A 131 8.98 1.90 3.72
C ASN A 131 7.78 1.04 4.15
N ASN A 132 7.65 0.75 5.44
CA ASN A 132 6.58 -0.09 5.99
C ASN A 132 5.18 0.28 5.49
N LEU A 133 4.80 1.55 5.58
CA LEU A 133 3.49 2.01 5.12
C LEU A 133 3.35 1.88 3.60
N GLY A 134 4.38 2.29 2.86
CA GLY A 134 4.39 2.25 1.40
C GLY A 134 4.26 0.84 0.86
N VAL A 135 4.95 -0.14 1.47
CA VAL A 135 4.86 -1.56 1.09
C VAL A 135 3.47 -2.11 1.40
N MET A 136 2.89 -1.82 2.58
CA MET A 136 1.50 -2.22 2.89
C MET A 136 0.51 -1.66 1.85
N ILE A 137 0.61 -0.37 1.51
CA ILE A 137 -0.25 0.26 0.50
C ILE A 137 -0.04 -0.39 -0.88
N SER A 138 1.19 -0.73 -1.23
CA SER A 138 1.51 -1.39 -2.49
C SER A 138 0.87 -2.78 -2.58
N ILE A 139 0.93 -3.58 -1.51
CA ILE A 139 0.26 -4.88 -1.42
C ILE A 139 -1.26 -4.70 -1.53
N LEU A 140 -1.84 -3.74 -0.82
CA LEU A 140 -3.28 -3.48 -0.85
C LEU A 140 -3.76 -2.95 -2.21
N ASN A 141 -2.90 -2.33 -2.98
CA ASN A 141 -3.17 -1.88 -4.35
C ASN A 141 -2.83 -2.92 -5.43
N MET A 142 -2.20 -4.02 -5.06
CA MET A 142 -1.82 -5.09 -5.98
C MET A 142 -3.06 -5.77 -6.57
N ASN A 143 -2.99 -6.13 -7.86
CA ASN A 143 -3.97 -7.02 -8.48
C ASN A 143 -3.57 -8.47 -8.20
N ILE A 144 -4.40 -9.19 -7.46
CA ILE A 144 -4.13 -10.59 -7.08
C ILE A 144 -4.08 -11.55 -8.28
N ASN A 145 -4.60 -11.16 -9.43
CA ASN A 145 -4.58 -11.93 -10.68
C ASN A 145 -3.39 -11.56 -11.59
N SER A 146 -2.40 -10.83 -11.08
CA SER A 146 -1.15 -10.57 -11.83
C SER A 146 -0.25 -11.79 -11.81
N ASN A 147 0.58 -11.95 -12.87
CA ASN A 147 1.60 -13.00 -12.92
C ASN A 147 2.81 -12.62 -12.06
N PHE A 148 3.11 -11.32 -11.98
CA PHE A 148 4.23 -10.77 -11.22
C PHE A 148 3.78 -9.65 -10.30
N ALA A 149 4.37 -9.60 -9.10
CA ALA A 149 4.31 -8.45 -8.21
C ALA A 149 5.74 -7.98 -7.88
N ILE A 150 6.03 -6.69 -8.09
CA ILE A 150 7.38 -6.13 -7.90
C ILE A 150 7.31 -5.09 -6.77
N PHE A 151 8.08 -5.33 -5.71
CA PHE A 151 8.14 -4.45 -4.55
C PHE A 151 9.54 -3.88 -4.37
N GLU A 152 9.61 -2.57 -4.23
CA GLU A 152 10.79 -1.87 -3.77
C GLU A 152 10.82 -1.92 -2.24
N ILE A 153 11.91 -2.41 -1.67
CA ILE A 153 12.12 -2.54 -0.22
C ILE A 153 13.31 -1.67 0.15
N SER A 154 13.10 -0.69 1.02
CA SER A 154 14.15 0.18 1.53
C SER A 154 14.13 0.19 3.05
N THR A 155 15.24 0.59 3.64
CA THR A 155 15.37 0.73 5.09
C THR A 155 16.04 2.05 5.44
N ASN A 156 15.59 2.62 6.54
CA ASN A 156 16.27 3.69 7.25
C ASN A 156 16.71 3.23 8.66
N ASN A 157 16.27 2.03 9.08
CA ASN A 157 16.54 1.49 10.42
C ASN A 157 16.94 0.02 10.37
N PHE A 158 17.65 -0.42 11.41
CA PHE A 158 17.99 -1.83 11.59
C PHE A 158 16.74 -2.72 11.56
N ASN A 159 16.83 -3.89 10.94
CA ASN A 159 15.78 -4.92 10.81
C ASN A 159 14.56 -4.57 9.94
N GLU A 160 14.41 -3.35 9.41
CA GLU A 160 13.27 -3.02 8.55
C GLU A 160 13.18 -3.90 7.30
N ILE A 161 14.31 -4.18 6.62
CA ILE A 161 14.35 -5.10 5.46
C ILE A 161 13.81 -6.47 5.85
N ARG A 162 14.22 -6.99 7.01
CA ARG A 162 13.75 -8.29 7.51
C ARG A 162 12.23 -8.32 7.69
N ASP A 163 11.67 -7.28 8.28
CA ASP A 163 10.22 -7.21 8.54
C ASP A 163 9.42 -7.00 7.26
N LEU A 164 9.94 -6.18 6.33
CA LEU A 164 9.33 -5.98 5.02
C LEU A 164 9.42 -7.24 4.16
N THR A 165 10.53 -7.98 4.22
CA THR A 165 10.68 -9.25 3.51
C THR A 165 9.68 -10.29 4.02
N LYS A 166 9.43 -10.35 5.34
CA LYS A 166 8.39 -11.23 5.91
C LYS A 166 6.98 -10.85 5.45
N LEU A 167 6.73 -9.56 5.22
CA LEU A 167 5.42 -9.08 4.74
C LEU A 167 5.24 -9.34 3.23
N VAL A 168 6.29 -9.05 2.45
CA VAL A 168 6.28 -9.19 0.97
C VAL A 168 6.37 -10.65 0.56
N MET A 169 7.09 -11.49 1.31
CA MET A 169 7.39 -12.90 1.00
C MET A 169 7.83 -13.06 -0.47
N PRO A 170 8.98 -12.45 -0.87
CA PRO A 170 9.43 -12.51 -2.25
C PRO A 170 9.96 -13.91 -2.59
N SER A 171 9.66 -14.38 -3.81
CA SER A 171 10.27 -15.59 -4.38
C SER A 171 11.67 -15.32 -4.96
N GLN A 172 11.93 -14.05 -5.33
CA GLN A 172 13.22 -13.58 -5.84
C GLN A 172 13.57 -12.22 -5.23
N ILE A 173 14.85 -12.00 -4.92
CA ILE A 173 15.36 -10.73 -4.41
C ILE A 173 16.51 -10.26 -5.29
N PHE A 174 16.44 -9.00 -5.72
CA PHE A 174 17.53 -8.30 -6.39
C PHE A 174 18.13 -7.26 -5.44
N ILE A 175 19.43 -7.32 -5.25
CA ILE A 175 20.21 -6.32 -4.52
C ILE A 175 20.99 -5.52 -5.57
N THR A 176 20.62 -4.25 -5.75
CA THR A 176 21.24 -3.40 -6.79
C THR A 176 22.70 -3.08 -6.47
N ASN A 177 22.95 -2.67 -5.23
CA ASN A 177 24.27 -2.40 -4.68
C ASN A 177 24.21 -2.24 -3.16
N ILE A 178 25.36 -2.27 -2.52
CA ILE A 178 25.53 -2.00 -1.09
C ILE A 178 26.60 -0.92 -0.97
N LEU A 179 26.18 0.31 -0.70
CA LEU A 179 27.05 1.47 -0.53
C LEU A 179 26.94 1.99 0.92
N SER A 180 27.97 2.66 1.39
CA SER A 180 27.92 3.37 2.67
C SER A 180 26.98 4.58 2.56
N THR A 181 25.69 4.34 2.86
CA THR A 181 24.65 5.38 2.90
C THR A 181 24.01 5.38 4.28
N HIS A 182 23.63 6.56 4.77
CA HIS A 182 23.02 6.75 6.11
C HIS A 182 23.98 6.40 7.28
N LEU A 183 25.20 6.96 7.24
CA LEU A 183 26.19 6.89 8.33
C LEU A 183 26.03 8.01 9.37
N GLU A 184 24.84 8.63 9.46
CA GLU A 184 24.52 9.62 10.52
C GLU A 184 23.93 8.93 11.74
#